data_5a81ebd7f60bfae29aa89a1d0d349092
#
_entry.id   5a81ebd7f60bfae29aa89a1d0d349092
#
_cell.length_a   1.000
_cell.length_b   1.000
_cell.length_c   1.000
_cell.angle_alpha   90.00
_cell.angle_beta   90.00
_cell.angle_gamma   90.00
#
_symmetry.space_group_name_H-M   'P 1'
#
loop_
_entity.id
_entity.type
_entity.pdbx_description
1 polymer ?
#
loop_
_entity_poly.entity_id
_entity_poly.type
_entity_poly.pdbx_seq_one_letter_code
_entity_poly.pdbx_strand_id
1 'polypeptide(L)'
;MVRHWGLNKHGQTSASRLPPGHRSGFEPRAAQTIGWTFVTPADLAELLKATAAAVLAEHGLDTSALPQTVLVERPRNPEHGDYASNLALQLAKKVGVNPRELAGWLAAALTKADGIASAEVAGPGFINLRLETSAQAQIVNSVIDAGDHFGHSDLLAGQKINLEFVSANPTGPIHIGGTRWAAVGDALGRLLTTQGADVVREYYFNDHGAQIDRFANSLIAAAKGEPTPADGYAGSYITDIAAHVLEKAPDALSLPDPEMRETFREIGVDLMFAHIKESLHEFGTDFDVYTHEDSMHTTGRVDQAIARLRETGNIYQKDGATWLRTSAFGDDKDRVVIKSDGKPAYIAGDLAYYLDKRQRGFDLCIYMLGADHHGYIARLKSAAAAFGEDPATVEVLIGQMVNLVRDGQPVRMSKRAGTVITLDDLVEALGVDAARYSLIRSSVDTAIDIDLALWSSASNENPVYYVQYAHARLSALARNAAELGLIPDTAHLELLSHDKEGKLLRTIGEFPRVLETAAALREPHRVCRYLEDLAGDYHRFYDSCRVLPQGDEQPTDLHRARLALCQATRQVIANGLAILGVTAPERM
;
A
#
# COMPACT_ATOMS: atom_id res chain seq x y z
N MET A 1 -21.60 -17.63 -40.16
CA MET A 1 -20.86 -18.72 -40.86
C MET A 1 -20.38 -19.71 -39.80
N VAL A 2 -21.09 -20.83 -39.73
CA VAL A 2 -20.91 -21.92 -38.78
C VAL A 2 -19.79 -22.83 -39.29
N ARG A 3 -18.90 -23.31 -38.41
CA ARG A 3 -18.21 -24.57 -38.63
C ARG A 3 -18.01 -25.31 -37.30
N HIS A 4 -18.74 -26.45 -37.21
CA HIS A 4 -18.58 -27.58 -36.32
C HIS A 4 -17.27 -28.34 -36.59
N TRP A 5 -16.72 -28.93 -35.54
CA TRP A 5 -16.02 -30.25 -35.49
C TRP A 5 -16.04 -30.67 -34.02
N GLY A 6 -16.56 -31.78 -33.53
CA GLY A 6 -16.56 -33.12 -34.09
C GLY A 6 -15.91 -34.01 -33.03
N LEU A 7 -16.75 -34.70 -32.20
CA LEU A 7 -16.35 -35.69 -31.18
C LEU A 7 -15.73 -36.92 -31.86
N ASN A 8 -14.69 -37.53 -31.26
CA ASN A 8 -14.41 -38.94 -31.44
C ASN A 8 -14.03 -39.63 -30.14
N LYS A 9 -14.81 -40.63 -29.78
CA LYS A 9 -14.59 -41.60 -28.71
C LYS A 9 -13.61 -42.66 -29.21
N HIS A 10 -12.67 -43.10 -28.35
CA HIS A 10 -12.35 -44.51 -28.11
C HIS A 10 -11.36 -44.60 -26.95
N GLY A 11 -11.74 -45.37 -25.92
CA GLY A 11 -10.90 -45.75 -24.81
C GLY A 11 -9.99 -46.93 -25.15
N GLN A 12 -8.87 -47.01 -24.49
CA GLN A 12 -8.28 -48.25 -23.98
C GLN A 12 -7.14 -47.94 -23.00
N THR A 13 -7.22 -48.54 -21.85
CA THR A 13 -6.22 -48.65 -20.79
C THR A 13 -5.02 -49.46 -21.23
N SER A 14 -3.80 -48.99 -21.01
CA SER A 14 -2.64 -49.88 -20.87
C SER A 14 -1.65 -49.30 -19.85
N ALA A 15 -1.51 -50.01 -18.75
CA ALA A 15 -0.46 -49.83 -17.77
C ALA A 15 0.88 -50.31 -18.37
N SER A 16 1.88 -49.46 -18.44
CA SER A 16 3.25 -49.85 -18.71
C SER A 16 4.15 -49.49 -17.52
N ARG A 17 4.85 -50.54 -17.04
CA ARG A 17 5.79 -50.55 -15.92
C ARG A 17 7.00 -49.64 -16.17
N LEU A 18 7.42 -48.94 -15.13
CA LEU A 18 8.72 -48.25 -15.05
C LEU A 18 9.86 -49.25 -14.80
N PRO A 19 11.01 -49.12 -15.45
CA PRO A 19 12.20 -49.89 -15.13
C PRO A 19 12.95 -49.32 -13.90
N PRO A 20 13.78 -50.15 -13.21
CA PRO A 20 14.43 -49.79 -11.97
C PRO A 20 15.77 -49.06 -12.20
N GLY A 21 16.01 -48.02 -11.40
CA GLY A 21 17.25 -47.63 -10.78
C GLY A 21 18.46 -47.28 -11.63
N HIS A 22 18.73 -45.97 -11.77
CA HIS A 22 20.10 -45.50 -11.77
C HIS A 22 20.30 -44.50 -10.61
N ARG A 23 21.06 -44.96 -9.59
CA ARG A 23 21.68 -44.08 -8.62
C ARG A 23 22.81 -43.35 -9.34
N SER A 24 22.58 -42.09 -9.73
CA SER A 24 23.66 -41.19 -10.11
C SER A 24 24.16 -40.47 -8.85
N GLY A 25 25.43 -40.73 -8.52
CA GLY A 25 26.15 -40.05 -7.44
C GLY A 25 26.11 -38.52 -7.66
N PHE A 26 25.70 -37.84 -6.63
CA PHE A 26 25.92 -36.41 -6.52
C PHE A 26 27.41 -36.18 -6.19
N GLU A 27 28.22 -35.93 -7.21
CA GLU A 27 29.53 -35.28 -6.99
C GLU A 27 29.25 -33.83 -6.62
N PRO A 28 29.88 -33.30 -5.55
CA PRO A 28 29.77 -31.88 -5.25
C PRO A 28 30.42 -31.10 -6.40
N ARG A 29 29.62 -30.38 -7.17
CA ARG A 29 30.13 -29.38 -8.10
C ARG A 29 31.01 -28.42 -7.30
N ALA A 30 32.28 -28.34 -7.73
CA ALA A 30 33.20 -27.31 -7.26
C ALA A 30 32.49 -25.95 -7.25
N ALA A 31 32.70 -25.20 -6.14
CA ALA A 31 32.16 -23.85 -5.97
C ALA A 31 32.55 -23.01 -7.18
N GLN A 32 31.61 -22.83 -8.09
CA GLN A 32 31.68 -21.73 -9.03
C GLN A 32 31.63 -20.47 -8.18
N THR A 33 32.68 -19.66 -8.25
CA THR A 33 32.72 -18.31 -7.73
C THR A 33 31.59 -17.54 -8.40
N ILE A 34 30.42 -17.55 -7.80
CA ILE A 34 29.33 -16.64 -8.17
C ILE A 34 29.85 -15.29 -7.68
N GLY A 35 30.25 -14.43 -8.60
CA GLY A 35 30.56 -13.04 -8.29
C GLY A 35 29.29 -12.41 -7.69
N TRP A 36 29.26 -12.29 -6.37
CA TRP A 36 28.15 -11.67 -5.67
C TRP A 36 28.26 -10.16 -5.89
N THR A 37 27.35 -9.62 -6.67
CA THR A 37 27.18 -8.19 -6.83
C THR A 37 26.18 -7.74 -5.77
N PHE A 38 26.65 -7.25 -4.61
CA PHE A 38 25.76 -6.81 -3.53
C PHE A 38 25.20 -5.44 -3.86
N VAL A 39 23.90 -5.42 -4.07
CA VAL A 39 23.22 -4.23 -4.55
C VAL A 39 22.23 -3.71 -3.51
N THR A 40 21.68 -4.62 -2.69
CA THR A 40 20.66 -4.32 -1.70
C THR A 40 20.96 -4.91 -0.32
N PRO A 41 20.30 -4.43 0.77
CA PRO A 41 20.36 -5.08 2.08
C PRO A 41 19.92 -6.55 2.07
N ALA A 42 19.04 -6.93 1.14
CA ALA A 42 18.60 -8.32 0.99
C ALA A 42 19.74 -9.21 0.47
N ASP A 43 20.48 -8.74 -0.55
CA ASP A 43 21.66 -9.48 -1.07
C ASP A 43 22.72 -9.65 0.02
N LEU A 44 22.93 -8.61 0.83
CA LEU A 44 23.86 -8.66 1.96
C LEU A 44 23.40 -9.63 3.05
N ALA A 45 22.09 -9.75 3.29
CA ALA A 45 21.54 -10.73 4.23
C ALA A 45 21.76 -12.16 3.75
N GLU A 46 21.64 -12.44 2.46
CA GLU A 46 21.91 -13.75 1.87
C GLU A 46 23.43 -14.07 1.90
N LEU A 47 24.30 -13.10 1.64
CA LEU A 47 25.74 -13.28 1.83
C LEU A 47 26.09 -13.64 3.27
N LEU A 48 25.57 -12.87 4.24
CA LEU A 48 25.77 -13.12 5.67
C LEU A 48 25.32 -14.52 6.06
N LYS A 49 24.18 -14.96 5.55
CA LYS A 49 23.63 -16.30 5.79
C LYS A 49 24.50 -17.40 5.17
N ALA A 50 24.91 -17.24 3.93
CA ALA A 50 25.81 -18.18 3.24
C ALA A 50 27.19 -18.26 3.93
N THR A 51 27.76 -17.11 4.30
CA THR A 51 29.02 -17.04 5.04
C THR A 51 28.89 -17.72 6.41
N ALA A 52 27.80 -17.49 7.12
CA ALA A 52 27.56 -18.15 8.41
C ALA A 52 27.43 -19.66 8.26
N ALA A 53 26.76 -20.14 7.21
CA ALA A 53 26.67 -21.58 6.92
C ALA A 53 28.07 -22.20 6.71
N ALA A 54 28.93 -21.55 5.93
CA ALA A 54 30.27 -21.99 5.66
C ALA A 54 31.15 -22.00 6.94
N VAL A 55 31.11 -20.91 7.70
CA VAL A 55 31.89 -20.78 8.97
C VAL A 55 31.44 -21.81 10.01
N LEU A 56 30.14 -22.03 10.19
CA LEU A 56 29.62 -23.05 11.10
C LEU A 56 30.07 -24.46 10.67
N ALA A 57 30.02 -24.78 9.38
CA ALA A 57 30.47 -26.05 8.85
C ALA A 57 31.99 -26.25 9.04
N GLU A 58 32.81 -25.23 8.80
CA GLU A 58 34.26 -25.24 9.00
C GLU A 58 34.66 -25.55 10.47
N HIS A 59 33.87 -25.00 11.42
CA HIS A 59 34.08 -25.23 12.86
C HIS A 59 33.32 -26.45 13.40
N GLY A 60 32.69 -27.28 12.55
CA GLY A 60 31.95 -28.48 12.95
C GLY A 60 30.70 -28.20 13.79
N LEU A 61 30.09 -27.03 13.61
CA LEU A 61 28.92 -26.58 14.34
C LEU A 61 27.63 -26.83 13.55
N ASP A 62 26.48 -26.85 14.25
CA ASP A 62 25.17 -27.15 13.66
C ASP A 62 24.70 -26.00 12.74
N THR A 63 24.65 -26.26 11.44
CA THR A 63 24.14 -25.31 10.44
C THR A 63 22.62 -25.20 10.44
N SER A 64 21.88 -26.13 11.06
CA SER A 64 20.41 -26.02 11.17
C SER A 64 19.97 -24.90 12.14
N ALA A 65 20.90 -24.37 12.93
CA ALA A 65 20.66 -23.22 13.81
C ALA A 65 20.47 -21.89 13.08
N LEU A 66 20.80 -21.84 11.76
CA LEU A 66 20.67 -20.61 10.96
C LEU A 66 19.21 -20.09 10.94
N PRO A 67 19.01 -18.76 11.08
CA PRO A 67 17.69 -18.19 10.95
C PRO A 67 17.20 -18.22 9.50
N GLN A 68 15.90 -18.22 9.30
CA GLN A 68 15.31 -18.10 7.95
C GLN A 68 15.71 -16.76 7.32
N THR A 69 15.65 -15.69 8.09
CA THR A 69 15.99 -14.33 7.68
C THR A 69 17.12 -13.77 8.53
N VAL A 70 18.10 -13.12 7.90
CA VAL A 70 19.18 -12.39 8.56
C VAL A 70 18.88 -10.90 8.57
N LEU A 71 18.92 -10.30 9.75
CA LEU A 71 18.69 -8.87 9.88
C LEU A 71 19.96 -8.10 9.52
N VAL A 72 19.80 -7.15 8.57
CA VAL A 72 20.82 -6.18 8.18
C VAL A 72 20.25 -4.79 8.40
N GLU A 73 20.88 -4.00 9.24
CA GLU A 73 20.41 -2.67 9.62
C GLU A 73 21.48 -1.62 9.32
N ARG A 74 21.05 -0.37 9.10
CA ARG A 74 21.96 0.77 9.06
C ARG A 74 22.30 1.24 10.48
N PRO A 75 23.58 1.34 10.83
CA PRO A 75 23.99 1.96 12.07
C PRO A 75 23.54 3.44 12.14
N ARG A 76 23.07 3.88 13.30
CA ARG A 76 22.72 5.29 13.52
C ARG A 76 23.94 6.22 13.38
N ASN A 77 25.13 5.74 13.80
CA ASN A 77 26.38 6.46 13.63
C ASN A 77 27.10 5.93 12.38
N PRO A 78 27.36 6.78 11.37
CA PRO A 78 28.09 6.39 10.14
C PRO A 78 29.50 5.85 10.37
N GLU A 79 30.12 6.17 11.51
CA GLU A 79 31.42 5.62 11.88
C GLU A 79 31.38 4.10 12.05
N HIS A 80 30.24 3.53 12.37
CA HIS A 80 30.05 2.08 12.52
C HIS A 80 29.87 1.34 11.18
N GLY A 81 30.12 1.98 10.05
CA GLY A 81 30.02 1.37 8.72
C GLY A 81 28.71 1.68 7.99
N ASP A 82 28.53 1.01 6.84
CA ASP A 82 27.35 1.16 6.01
C ASP A 82 26.17 0.34 6.53
N TYR A 83 26.47 -0.87 7.05
CA TYR A 83 25.48 -1.82 7.59
C TYR A 83 26.00 -2.49 8.85
N ALA A 84 25.08 -3.02 9.64
CA ALA A 84 25.37 -3.84 10.82
C ALA A 84 24.45 -5.07 10.88
N SER A 85 24.96 -6.17 11.41
CA SER A 85 24.15 -7.38 11.66
C SER A 85 24.39 -7.91 13.08
N ASN A 86 23.33 -8.44 13.68
CA ASN A 86 23.36 -9.13 14.97
C ASN A 86 23.36 -10.66 14.81
N LEU A 87 23.67 -11.18 13.64
CA LEU A 87 23.61 -12.61 13.31
C LEU A 87 24.42 -13.47 14.29
N ALA A 88 25.63 -13.05 14.64
CA ALA A 88 26.46 -13.78 15.61
C ALA A 88 25.80 -13.87 16.99
N LEU A 89 25.14 -12.81 17.45
CA LEU A 89 24.38 -12.81 18.72
C LEU A 89 23.20 -13.80 18.68
N GLN A 90 22.51 -13.88 17.56
CA GLN A 90 21.37 -14.79 17.39
C GLN A 90 21.81 -16.26 17.36
N LEU A 91 22.95 -16.56 16.74
CA LEU A 91 23.47 -17.91 16.56
C LEU A 91 24.23 -18.44 17.79
N ALA A 92 25.00 -17.60 18.45
CA ALA A 92 25.95 -17.98 19.47
C ALA A 92 25.40 -18.93 20.54
N LYS A 93 24.20 -18.60 21.08
CA LYS A 93 23.56 -19.44 22.10
C LYS A 93 23.12 -20.81 21.55
N LYS A 94 22.72 -20.86 20.29
CA LYS A 94 22.24 -22.09 19.65
C LYS A 94 23.37 -23.05 19.34
N VAL A 95 24.55 -22.51 18.96
CA VAL A 95 25.72 -23.30 18.58
C VAL A 95 26.76 -23.45 19.71
N GLY A 96 26.50 -22.86 20.89
CA GLY A 96 27.34 -23.01 22.08
C GLY A 96 28.70 -22.27 22.03
N VAL A 97 28.78 -21.18 21.26
CA VAL A 97 30.00 -20.38 21.06
C VAL A 97 29.82 -18.99 21.65
N ASN A 98 30.95 -18.37 22.09
CA ASN A 98 30.89 -16.97 22.52
C ASN A 98 30.50 -16.05 21.36
N PRO A 99 29.50 -15.12 21.54
CA PRO A 99 29.03 -14.27 20.46
C PRO A 99 30.11 -13.44 19.78
N ARG A 100 31.08 -12.93 20.56
CA ARG A 100 32.16 -12.10 20.04
C ARG A 100 33.18 -12.92 19.25
N GLU A 101 33.41 -14.16 19.67
CA GLU A 101 34.27 -15.11 18.96
C GLU A 101 33.64 -15.51 17.62
N LEU A 102 32.35 -15.87 17.62
CA LEU A 102 31.63 -16.18 16.39
C LEU A 102 31.55 -14.97 15.44
N ALA A 103 31.36 -13.77 15.98
CA ALA A 103 31.40 -12.53 15.19
C ALA A 103 32.80 -12.31 14.58
N GLY A 104 33.87 -12.67 15.27
CA GLY A 104 35.24 -12.60 14.75
C GLY A 104 35.47 -13.53 13.56
N TRP A 105 34.98 -14.77 13.64
CA TRP A 105 35.07 -15.72 12.52
C TRP A 105 34.28 -15.24 11.30
N LEU A 106 33.06 -14.78 11.53
CA LEU A 106 32.21 -14.23 10.46
C LEU A 106 32.81 -12.98 9.83
N ALA A 107 33.35 -12.05 10.63
CA ALA A 107 33.96 -10.83 10.12
C ALA A 107 35.21 -11.14 9.28
N ALA A 108 36.07 -12.09 9.73
CA ALA A 108 37.25 -12.52 8.99
C ALA A 108 36.90 -13.19 7.65
N ALA A 109 35.79 -13.94 7.58
CA ALA A 109 35.29 -14.53 6.35
C ALA A 109 34.66 -13.49 5.42
N LEU A 110 33.86 -12.57 5.95
CA LEU A 110 33.18 -11.50 5.19
C LEU A 110 34.20 -10.51 4.58
N THR A 111 35.27 -10.17 5.26
CA THR A 111 36.34 -9.29 4.72
C THR A 111 37.00 -9.87 3.45
N LYS A 112 36.87 -11.18 3.21
CA LYS A 112 37.40 -11.83 2.00
C LYS A 112 36.35 -11.93 0.87
N ALA A 113 35.10 -11.53 1.15
CA ALA A 113 34.04 -11.57 0.15
C ALA A 113 34.15 -10.35 -0.76
N ASP A 114 33.96 -10.57 -2.05
CA ASP A 114 33.93 -9.50 -3.05
C ASP A 114 32.87 -8.45 -2.68
N GLY A 115 33.21 -7.17 -2.80
CA GLY A 115 32.32 -6.06 -2.50
C GLY A 115 32.28 -5.62 -1.02
N ILE A 116 32.99 -6.32 -0.12
CA ILE A 116 33.13 -5.94 1.28
C ILE A 116 34.51 -5.26 1.51
N ALA A 117 34.48 -3.95 1.74
CA ALA A 117 35.72 -3.20 2.05
C ALA A 117 36.27 -3.54 3.45
N SER A 118 35.40 -3.69 4.46
CA SER A 118 35.76 -4.15 5.78
C SER A 118 34.59 -4.75 6.55
N ALA A 119 34.90 -5.69 7.46
CA ALA A 119 33.95 -6.22 8.44
C ALA A 119 34.59 -6.19 9.82
N GLU A 120 33.93 -5.55 10.79
CA GLU A 120 34.49 -5.32 12.13
C GLU A 120 33.51 -5.78 13.22
N VAL A 121 34.07 -6.36 14.28
CA VAL A 121 33.26 -6.77 15.46
C VAL A 121 33.03 -5.58 16.37
N ALA A 122 31.75 -5.29 16.64
CA ALA A 122 31.36 -4.22 17.53
C ALA A 122 30.58 -4.74 18.75
N GLY A 123 30.79 -4.10 19.90
CA GLY A 123 30.08 -4.42 21.15
C GLY A 123 30.14 -5.89 21.53
N PRO A 124 29.01 -6.50 21.93
CA PRO A 124 28.95 -7.89 22.40
C PRO A 124 29.02 -8.96 21.30
N GLY A 125 29.00 -8.57 20.02
CA GLY A 125 29.01 -9.51 18.89
C GLY A 125 28.17 -9.01 17.69
N PHE A 126 28.04 -7.70 17.52
CA PHE A 126 27.58 -7.11 16.26
C PHE A 126 28.70 -7.18 15.23
N ILE A 127 28.36 -7.24 13.97
CA ILE A 127 29.25 -7.16 12.82
C ILE A 127 28.92 -5.90 12.05
N ASN A 128 29.84 -4.95 12.02
CA ASN A 128 29.72 -3.73 11.21
C ASN A 128 30.40 -3.97 9.86
N LEU A 129 29.76 -3.55 8.80
CA LEU A 129 30.19 -3.78 7.42
C LEU A 129 30.38 -2.45 6.70
N ARG A 130 31.47 -2.33 5.95
CA ARG A 130 31.68 -1.30 4.93
C ARG A 130 31.74 -1.97 3.57
N LEU A 131 30.97 -1.47 2.64
CA LEU A 131 30.97 -1.97 1.27
C LEU A 131 31.99 -1.21 0.43
N GLU A 132 32.55 -1.88 -0.58
CA GLU A 132 33.32 -1.19 -1.62
C GLU A 132 32.42 -0.24 -2.39
N THR A 133 32.93 0.93 -2.75
CA THR A 133 32.16 1.93 -3.50
C THR A 133 31.74 1.39 -4.88
N SER A 134 32.58 0.59 -5.51
CA SER A 134 32.28 -0.10 -6.77
C SER A 134 31.07 -1.05 -6.64
N ALA A 135 30.98 -1.80 -5.54
CA ALA A 135 29.87 -2.69 -5.28
C ALA A 135 28.56 -1.89 -5.04
N GLN A 136 28.64 -0.80 -4.28
CA GLN A 136 27.49 0.09 -4.07
C GLN A 136 26.99 0.71 -5.39
N ALA A 137 27.90 1.04 -6.29
CA ALA A 137 27.56 1.70 -7.55
C ALA A 137 26.80 0.79 -8.52
N GLN A 138 26.87 -0.54 -8.37
CA GLN A 138 26.08 -1.48 -9.17
C GLN A 138 24.56 -1.33 -9.01
N ILE A 139 24.09 -0.69 -7.93
CA ILE A 139 22.66 -0.35 -7.78
C ILE A 139 22.14 0.47 -8.94
N VAL A 140 22.98 1.31 -9.57
CA VAL A 140 22.60 2.11 -10.74
C VAL A 140 22.17 1.21 -11.89
N ASN A 141 22.93 0.14 -12.19
CA ASN A 141 22.56 -0.85 -13.21
C ASN A 141 21.22 -1.51 -12.86
N SER A 142 21.07 -1.97 -11.62
CA SER A 142 19.82 -2.63 -11.19
C SER A 142 18.61 -1.73 -11.35
N VAL A 143 18.71 -0.44 -11.04
CA VAL A 143 17.62 0.51 -11.24
C VAL A 143 17.32 0.72 -12.70
N ILE A 144 18.35 0.90 -13.54
CA ILE A 144 18.18 1.15 -14.98
C ILE A 144 17.56 -0.07 -15.67
N ASP A 145 18.05 -1.27 -15.34
CA ASP A 145 17.58 -2.53 -15.92
C ASP A 145 16.15 -2.86 -15.51
N ALA A 146 15.80 -2.65 -14.24
CA ALA A 146 14.46 -2.91 -13.71
C ALA A 146 13.46 -1.80 -14.08
N GLY A 147 13.89 -0.56 -14.29
CA GLY A 147 13.03 0.57 -14.64
C GLY A 147 11.88 0.75 -13.64
N ASP A 148 10.65 0.75 -14.15
CA ASP A 148 9.43 0.92 -13.34
C ASP A 148 9.21 -0.22 -12.34
N HIS A 149 9.86 -1.38 -12.54
CA HIS A 149 9.77 -2.52 -11.63
C HIS A 149 10.81 -2.51 -10.51
N PHE A 150 11.73 -1.53 -10.48
CA PHE A 150 12.67 -1.44 -9.37
C PHE A 150 11.95 -1.19 -8.04
N GLY A 151 12.16 -2.07 -7.08
CA GLY A 151 11.49 -2.11 -5.78
C GLY A 151 10.32 -3.12 -5.71
N HIS A 152 9.94 -3.74 -6.82
CA HIS A 152 8.98 -4.83 -6.81
C HIS A 152 9.58 -6.09 -6.19
N SER A 153 8.75 -6.90 -5.53
CA SER A 153 9.15 -8.18 -4.96
C SER A 153 8.00 -9.20 -4.97
N ASP A 154 8.32 -10.44 -4.69
CA ASP A 154 7.37 -11.54 -4.57
C ASP A 154 6.97 -11.85 -3.10
N LEU A 155 7.16 -10.88 -2.18
CA LEU A 155 6.89 -11.02 -0.75
C LEU A 155 5.46 -11.52 -0.46
N LEU A 156 4.50 -11.05 -1.24
CA LEU A 156 3.07 -11.37 -1.13
C LEU A 156 2.57 -12.20 -2.32
N ALA A 157 3.47 -12.81 -3.09
CA ALA A 157 3.10 -13.60 -4.26
C ALA A 157 2.12 -14.72 -3.91
N GLY A 158 1.04 -14.80 -4.69
CA GLY A 158 -0.02 -15.78 -4.49
C GLY A 158 -1.05 -15.41 -3.42
N GLN A 159 -0.90 -14.28 -2.70
CA GLN A 159 -1.93 -13.77 -1.80
C GLN A 159 -2.98 -12.97 -2.56
N LYS A 160 -4.23 -13.33 -2.38
CA LYS A 160 -5.38 -12.61 -2.89
C LYS A 160 -6.00 -11.75 -1.80
N ILE A 161 -5.90 -10.43 -1.94
CA ILE A 161 -6.28 -9.45 -0.91
C ILE A 161 -7.50 -8.66 -1.36
N ASN A 162 -8.54 -8.65 -0.51
CA ASN A 162 -9.63 -7.69 -0.63
C ASN A 162 -9.30 -6.47 0.23
N LEU A 163 -9.24 -5.30 -0.39
CA LEU A 163 -8.96 -4.03 0.28
C LEU A 163 -10.18 -3.12 0.18
N GLU A 164 -10.92 -3.00 1.27
CA GLU A 164 -12.11 -2.15 1.38
C GLU A 164 -11.79 -0.83 2.06
N PHE A 165 -12.13 0.27 1.39
CA PHE A 165 -11.89 1.61 1.91
C PHE A 165 -12.88 2.63 1.37
N VAL A 166 -12.95 3.81 1.99
CA VAL A 166 -13.95 4.87 1.78
C VAL A 166 -15.33 4.41 2.22
N SER A 167 -16.02 3.58 1.44
CA SER A 167 -17.33 2.96 1.73
C SER A 167 -18.33 3.94 2.35
N ALA A 168 -18.41 5.16 1.79
CA ALA A 168 -19.29 6.22 2.26
C ALA A 168 -20.72 6.04 1.72
N ASN A 169 -21.72 6.46 2.51
CA ASN A 169 -23.12 6.42 2.08
C ASN A 169 -23.41 7.46 0.98
N PRO A 170 -24.28 7.15 0.00
CA PRO A 170 -24.58 8.03 -1.14
C PRO A 170 -25.59 9.13 -0.76
N THR A 171 -25.35 9.81 0.34
CA THR A 171 -26.21 10.88 0.86
C THR A 171 -25.56 12.26 0.80
N GLY A 172 -24.34 12.31 0.27
CA GLY A 172 -23.57 13.54 0.06
C GLY A 172 -22.19 13.29 -0.51
N PRO A 173 -21.45 14.33 -0.89
CA PRO A 173 -20.07 14.23 -1.37
C PRO A 173 -19.14 13.58 -0.34
N ILE A 174 -18.01 13.02 -0.81
CA ILE A 174 -17.00 12.46 0.09
C ILE A 174 -16.44 13.56 1.00
N HIS A 175 -16.57 13.38 2.31
CA HIS A 175 -16.03 14.31 3.30
C HIS A 175 -14.54 14.02 3.58
N ILE A 176 -13.85 14.97 4.22
CA ILE A 176 -12.39 14.92 4.45
C ILE A 176 -11.88 13.62 5.10
N GLY A 177 -12.67 13.00 5.99
CA GLY A 177 -12.32 11.70 6.59
C GLY A 177 -12.30 10.57 5.56
N GLY A 178 -13.29 10.54 4.64
CA GLY A 178 -13.32 9.61 3.51
C GLY A 178 -12.21 9.88 2.50
N THR A 179 -11.86 11.16 2.30
CA THR A 179 -10.76 11.58 1.40
C THR A 179 -9.42 11.01 1.86
N ARG A 180 -9.17 10.97 3.18
CA ARG A 180 -7.94 10.33 3.70
C ARG A 180 -7.86 8.87 3.32
N TRP A 181 -8.99 8.16 3.46
CA TRP A 181 -9.05 6.75 3.08
C TRP A 181 -8.92 6.53 1.57
N ALA A 182 -9.44 7.44 0.75
CA ALA A 182 -9.24 7.38 -0.69
C ALA A 182 -7.75 7.44 -1.05
N ALA A 183 -7.01 8.40 -0.48
CA ALA A 183 -5.57 8.54 -0.74
C ALA A 183 -4.75 7.36 -0.19
N VAL A 184 -4.95 7.02 1.10
CA VAL A 184 -4.17 5.97 1.79
C VAL A 184 -4.51 4.58 1.27
N GLY A 185 -5.81 4.30 1.00
CA GLY A 185 -6.26 3.01 0.49
C GLY A 185 -5.75 2.72 -0.92
N ASP A 186 -5.81 3.71 -1.82
CA ASP A 186 -5.26 3.57 -3.16
C ASP A 186 -3.73 3.37 -3.12
N ALA A 187 -3.01 4.18 -2.34
CA ALA A 187 -1.56 4.02 -2.17
C ALA A 187 -1.19 2.65 -1.56
N LEU A 188 -1.96 2.16 -0.58
CA LEU A 188 -1.76 0.84 -0.01
C LEU A 188 -2.03 -0.26 -1.03
N GLY A 189 -3.10 -0.15 -1.83
CA GLY A 189 -3.40 -1.09 -2.90
C GLY A 189 -2.26 -1.19 -3.91
N ARG A 190 -1.76 -0.05 -4.39
CA ARG A 190 -0.58 0.02 -5.29
C ARG A 190 0.65 -0.61 -4.65
N LEU A 191 0.93 -0.27 -3.39
CA LEU A 191 2.08 -0.80 -2.65
C LEU A 191 2.00 -2.33 -2.50
N LEU A 192 0.87 -2.89 -2.11
CA LEU A 192 0.69 -4.35 -1.98
C LEU A 192 0.85 -5.07 -3.33
N THR A 193 0.37 -4.45 -4.41
CA THR A 193 0.54 -4.98 -5.77
C THR A 193 2.01 -5.00 -6.19
N THR A 194 2.81 -3.98 -5.85
CA THR A 194 4.26 -4.00 -6.14
C THR A 194 4.99 -5.10 -5.37
N GLN A 195 4.40 -5.63 -4.30
CA GLN A 195 4.97 -6.74 -3.52
C GLN A 195 4.38 -8.11 -3.92
N GLY A 196 3.70 -8.18 -5.06
CA GLY A 196 3.23 -9.43 -5.68
C GLY A 196 1.84 -9.89 -5.27
N ALA A 197 1.09 -9.12 -4.47
CA ALA A 197 -0.29 -9.47 -4.11
C ALA A 197 -1.27 -9.24 -5.27
N ASP A 198 -2.28 -10.11 -5.39
CA ASP A 198 -3.49 -9.89 -6.20
C ASP A 198 -4.49 -9.09 -5.37
N VAL A 199 -4.52 -7.76 -5.58
CA VAL A 199 -5.31 -6.83 -4.78
C VAL A 199 -6.57 -6.42 -5.52
N VAL A 200 -7.72 -6.65 -4.89
CA VAL A 200 -9.02 -6.15 -5.36
C VAL A 200 -9.48 -5.03 -4.42
N ARG A 201 -9.63 -3.82 -4.98
CA ARG A 201 -10.14 -2.64 -4.27
C ARG A 201 -11.64 -2.66 -4.31
N GLU A 202 -12.26 -2.61 -3.14
CA GLU A 202 -13.71 -2.73 -3.01
C GLU A 202 -14.31 -1.56 -2.25
N TYR A 203 -15.41 -1.04 -2.78
CA TYR A 203 -16.26 -0.02 -2.16
C TYR A 203 -17.57 -0.67 -1.73
N TYR A 204 -17.90 -0.64 -0.45
CA TYR A 204 -19.19 -1.06 0.08
C TYR A 204 -20.15 0.10 0.06
N PHE A 205 -21.29 -0.12 -0.56
CA PHE A 205 -22.27 0.90 -0.86
C PHE A 205 -23.56 0.64 -0.07
N ASN A 206 -23.81 1.46 0.95
CA ASN A 206 -25.04 1.36 1.72
C ASN A 206 -26.13 2.21 1.05
N ASP A 207 -26.98 1.57 0.25
CA ASP A 207 -28.12 2.14 -0.48
C ASP A 207 -29.45 1.90 0.22
N HIS A 208 -29.46 1.51 1.49
CA HIS A 208 -30.65 1.13 2.24
C HIS A 208 -30.80 1.87 3.59
N GLY A 209 -32.03 1.98 4.08
CA GLY A 209 -32.33 2.42 5.43
C GLY A 209 -32.59 3.92 5.60
N ALA A 210 -32.75 4.35 6.86
CA ALA A 210 -33.26 5.67 7.24
C ALA A 210 -32.42 6.86 6.73
N GLN A 211 -31.14 6.67 6.41
CA GLN A 211 -30.31 7.73 5.84
C GLN A 211 -30.71 8.03 4.39
N ILE A 212 -30.96 7.00 3.62
CA ILE A 212 -31.41 7.13 2.23
C ILE A 212 -32.81 7.74 2.17
N ASP A 213 -33.72 7.36 3.08
CA ASP A 213 -35.04 7.97 3.17
C ASP A 213 -34.95 9.47 3.49
N ARG A 214 -34.08 9.87 4.41
CA ARG A 214 -33.83 11.30 4.73
C ARG A 214 -33.25 12.06 3.54
N PHE A 215 -32.37 11.43 2.79
CA PHE A 215 -31.80 12.00 1.58
C PHE A 215 -32.88 12.24 0.52
N ALA A 216 -33.73 11.24 0.23
CA ALA A 216 -34.84 11.37 -0.69
C ALA A 216 -35.80 12.49 -0.26
N ASN A 217 -36.14 12.58 1.04
CA ASN A 217 -37.01 13.65 1.56
C ASN A 217 -36.35 15.03 1.40
N SER A 218 -35.02 15.15 1.53
CA SER A 218 -34.30 16.40 1.30
C SER A 218 -34.37 16.84 -0.17
N LEU A 219 -34.21 15.89 -1.09
CA LEU A 219 -34.35 16.14 -2.53
C LEU A 219 -35.75 16.59 -2.89
N ILE A 220 -36.81 15.96 -2.35
CA ILE A 220 -38.22 16.33 -2.58
C ILE A 220 -38.49 17.74 -2.06
N ALA A 221 -38.01 18.08 -0.84
CA ALA A 221 -38.18 19.43 -0.29
C ALA A 221 -37.48 20.48 -1.18
N ALA A 222 -36.25 20.22 -1.63
CA ALA A 222 -35.55 21.11 -2.55
C ALA A 222 -36.26 21.26 -3.88
N ALA A 223 -36.77 20.17 -4.47
CA ALA A 223 -37.51 20.19 -5.72
C ALA A 223 -38.82 21.00 -5.62
N LYS A 224 -39.47 21.01 -4.44
CA LYS A 224 -40.65 21.81 -4.14
C LYS A 224 -40.36 23.26 -3.75
N GLY A 225 -39.10 23.64 -3.57
CA GLY A 225 -38.70 24.94 -3.03
C GLY A 225 -39.03 25.10 -1.53
N GLU A 226 -39.15 24.01 -0.79
CA GLU A 226 -39.44 23.96 0.63
C GLU A 226 -38.15 23.99 1.45
N PRO A 227 -38.16 24.44 2.73
CA PRO A 227 -36.99 24.35 3.61
C PRO A 227 -36.54 22.91 3.80
N THR A 228 -35.21 22.73 3.97
CA THR A 228 -34.63 21.43 4.32
C THR A 228 -35.29 20.84 5.58
N PRO A 229 -35.73 19.57 5.58
CA PRO A 229 -36.24 18.90 6.77
C PRO A 229 -35.28 18.99 7.94
N ALA A 230 -35.78 19.01 9.19
CA ALA A 230 -34.98 19.22 10.39
C ALA A 230 -33.85 18.19 10.59
N ASP A 231 -34.05 16.95 10.13
CA ASP A 231 -33.08 15.85 10.12
C ASP A 231 -32.52 15.54 8.71
N GLY A 232 -32.79 16.44 7.76
CA GLY A 232 -32.42 16.28 6.35
C GLY A 232 -30.99 16.73 6.04
N TYR A 233 -30.60 16.44 4.81
CA TYR A 233 -29.31 16.87 4.25
C TYR A 233 -29.47 18.25 3.61
N ALA A 234 -28.49 19.11 3.80
CA ALA A 234 -28.44 20.47 3.28
C ALA A 234 -27.18 20.72 2.45
N GLY A 235 -27.27 21.62 1.48
CA GLY A 235 -26.15 22.01 0.63
C GLY A 235 -26.60 22.21 -0.81
N SER A 236 -25.76 22.88 -1.63
CA SER A 236 -26.08 23.12 -3.05
C SER A 236 -26.27 21.82 -3.83
N TYR A 237 -25.51 20.78 -3.50
CA TYR A 237 -25.59 19.47 -4.16
C TYR A 237 -27.00 18.84 -4.05
N ILE A 238 -27.74 19.10 -2.96
CA ILE A 238 -29.13 18.64 -2.81
C ILE A 238 -30.03 19.30 -3.87
N THR A 239 -29.88 20.61 -4.07
CA THR A 239 -30.64 21.36 -5.08
C THR A 239 -30.27 20.90 -6.50
N ASP A 240 -28.98 20.69 -6.75
CA ASP A 240 -28.47 20.28 -8.05
C ASP A 240 -28.99 18.86 -8.42
N ILE A 241 -28.88 17.91 -7.46
CA ILE A 241 -29.41 16.55 -7.68
C ILE A 241 -30.95 16.57 -7.84
N ALA A 242 -31.67 17.36 -7.03
CA ALA A 242 -33.10 17.46 -7.15
C ALA A 242 -33.52 17.98 -8.52
N ALA A 243 -32.80 18.96 -9.08
CA ALA A 243 -33.03 19.45 -10.45
C ALA A 243 -32.80 18.34 -11.49
N HIS A 244 -31.70 17.58 -11.37
CA HIS A 244 -31.41 16.47 -12.28
C HIS A 244 -32.45 15.31 -12.16
N VAL A 245 -33.02 15.08 -10.96
CA VAL A 245 -34.13 14.13 -10.81
C VAL A 245 -35.31 14.57 -11.64
N LEU A 246 -35.69 15.87 -11.59
CA LEU A 246 -36.77 16.41 -12.37
C LEU A 246 -36.49 16.44 -13.88
N GLU A 247 -35.26 16.56 -14.31
CA GLU A 247 -34.88 16.40 -15.72
C GLU A 247 -35.12 14.97 -16.22
N LYS A 248 -34.76 13.95 -15.38
CA LYS A 248 -34.96 12.53 -15.72
C LYS A 248 -36.42 12.06 -15.55
N ALA A 249 -37.14 12.63 -14.59
CA ALA A 249 -38.52 12.31 -14.28
C ALA A 249 -39.35 13.61 -14.09
N PRO A 250 -39.78 14.30 -15.17
CA PRO A 250 -40.44 15.59 -15.08
C PRO A 250 -41.74 15.57 -14.26
N ASP A 251 -42.45 14.45 -14.26
CA ASP A 251 -43.73 14.28 -13.57
C ASP A 251 -43.58 13.79 -12.11
N ALA A 252 -42.34 13.63 -11.61
CA ALA A 252 -42.07 13.04 -10.29
C ALA A 252 -42.82 13.71 -9.14
N LEU A 253 -42.94 15.04 -9.15
CA LEU A 253 -43.69 15.80 -8.13
C LEU A 253 -45.23 15.64 -8.21
N SER A 254 -45.74 15.08 -9.31
CA SER A 254 -47.16 14.81 -9.50
C SER A 254 -47.57 13.39 -9.08
N LEU A 255 -46.61 12.53 -8.75
CA LEU A 255 -46.83 11.16 -8.31
C LEU A 255 -47.44 11.13 -6.90
N PRO A 256 -48.20 10.06 -6.54
CA PRO A 256 -48.58 9.78 -5.16
C PRO A 256 -47.35 9.70 -4.26
N ASP A 257 -47.49 10.09 -2.97
CA ASP A 257 -46.35 10.21 -2.02
C ASP A 257 -45.40 9.00 -1.98
N PRO A 258 -45.88 7.73 -1.92
CA PRO A 258 -44.95 6.59 -1.94
C PRO A 258 -44.14 6.47 -3.22
N GLU A 259 -44.78 6.70 -4.39
CA GLU A 259 -44.12 6.60 -5.70
C GLU A 259 -43.17 7.77 -5.95
N MET A 260 -43.58 8.99 -5.57
CA MET A 260 -42.72 10.17 -5.60
C MET A 260 -41.43 9.94 -4.80
N ARG A 261 -41.56 9.45 -3.56
CA ARG A 261 -40.42 9.20 -2.69
C ARG A 261 -39.48 8.15 -3.29
N GLU A 262 -40.01 7.06 -3.82
CA GLU A 262 -39.23 6.01 -4.47
C GLU A 262 -38.49 6.54 -5.70
N THR A 263 -39.15 7.33 -6.56
CA THR A 263 -38.54 7.96 -7.75
C THR A 263 -37.35 8.86 -7.35
N PHE A 264 -37.56 9.73 -6.34
CA PHE A 264 -36.48 10.59 -5.85
C PHE A 264 -35.36 9.79 -5.17
N ARG A 265 -35.68 8.68 -4.48
CA ARG A 265 -34.70 7.79 -3.87
C ARG A 265 -33.83 7.11 -4.92
N GLU A 266 -34.43 6.41 -5.87
CA GLU A 266 -33.68 5.66 -6.89
C GLU A 266 -32.80 6.58 -7.74
N ILE A 267 -33.40 7.59 -8.37
CA ILE A 267 -32.67 8.49 -9.27
C ILE A 267 -31.65 9.33 -8.47
N GLY A 268 -32.03 9.81 -7.29
CA GLY A 268 -31.16 10.64 -6.45
C GLY A 268 -29.93 9.89 -5.93
N VAL A 269 -30.09 8.63 -5.50
CA VAL A 269 -28.99 7.77 -5.06
C VAL A 269 -28.05 7.45 -6.22
N ASP A 270 -28.59 7.13 -7.40
CA ASP A 270 -27.78 6.86 -8.60
C ASP A 270 -26.94 8.08 -9.01
N LEU A 271 -27.56 9.28 -8.99
CA LEU A 271 -26.87 10.53 -9.32
C LEU A 271 -25.76 10.85 -8.28
N MET A 272 -26.07 10.71 -6.99
CA MET A 272 -25.08 10.96 -5.94
C MET A 272 -23.93 9.97 -6.02
N PHE A 273 -24.22 8.72 -6.31
CA PHE A 273 -23.18 7.70 -6.45
C PHE A 273 -22.31 7.92 -7.70
N ALA A 274 -22.92 8.35 -8.81
CA ALA A 274 -22.17 8.75 -9.99
C ALA A 274 -21.20 9.90 -9.68
N HIS A 275 -21.67 10.92 -8.95
CA HIS A 275 -20.83 12.03 -8.49
C HIS A 275 -19.67 11.56 -7.58
N ILE A 276 -19.95 10.68 -6.61
CA ILE A 276 -18.91 10.10 -5.74
C ILE A 276 -17.84 9.37 -6.56
N LYS A 277 -18.24 8.56 -7.54
CA LYS A 277 -17.30 7.84 -8.41
C LYS A 277 -16.45 8.78 -9.25
N GLU A 278 -17.06 9.83 -9.79
CA GLU A 278 -16.36 10.85 -10.58
C GLU A 278 -15.32 11.61 -9.74
N SER A 279 -15.71 12.11 -8.56
CA SER A 279 -14.79 12.80 -7.63
C SER A 279 -13.62 11.90 -7.21
N LEU A 280 -13.88 10.61 -6.94
CA LEU A 280 -12.82 9.66 -6.59
C LEU A 280 -11.90 9.37 -7.78
N HIS A 281 -12.44 9.22 -8.99
CA HIS A 281 -11.68 9.01 -10.21
C HIS A 281 -10.75 10.21 -10.51
N GLU A 282 -11.28 11.43 -10.45
CA GLU A 282 -10.50 12.66 -10.60
C GLU A 282 -9.41 12.80 -9.52
N PHE A 283 -9.67 12.28 -8.33
CA PHE A 283 -8.68 12.19 -7.26
C PHE A 283 -7.63 11.09 -7.48
N GLY A 284 -7.76 10.28 -8.54
CA GLY A 284 -6.87 9.17 -8.87
C GLY A 284 -7.11 7.92 -8.01
N THR A 285 -8.34 7.73 -7.53
CA THR A 285 -8.75 6.57 -6.72
C THR A 285 -9.90 5.84 -7.42
N ASP A 286 -9.63 4.64 -7.92
CA ASP A 286 -10.59 3.78 -8.59
C ASP A 286 -10.80 2.48 -7.80
N PHE A 287 -11.97 1.87 -7.99
CA PHE A 287 -12.33 0.60 -7.36
C PHE A 287 -12.65 -0.46 -8.41
N ASP A 288 -12.25 -1.70 -8.11
CA ASP A 288 -12.49 -2.84 -8.98
C ASP A 288 -13.90 -3.40 -8.79
N VAL A 289 -14.44 -3.27 -7.56
CA VAL A 289 -15.74 -3.80 -7.17
C VAL A 289 -16.53 -2.76 -6.36
N TYR A 290 -17.79 -2.62 -6.70
CA TYR A 290 -18.79 -1.88 -5.92
C TYR A 290 -19.83 -2.88 -5.42
N THR A 291 -19.91 -3.08 -4.11
CA THR A 291 -20.87 -4.00 -3.48
C THR A 291 -22.01 -3.23 -2.85
N HIS A 292 -23.24 -3.50 -3.31
CA HIS A 292 -24.47 -2.91 -2.79
C HIS A 292 -24.97 -3.70 -1.58
N GLU A 293 -25.29 -3.04 -0.46
CA GLU A 293 -25.82 -3.67 0.74
C GLU A 293 -27.14 -4.41 0.46
N ASP A 294 -28.03 -3.81 -0.34
CA ASP A 294 -29.29 -4.44 -0.74
C ASP A 294 -29.08 -5.81 -1.39
N SER A 295 -28.01 -5.99 -2.14
CA SER A 295 -27.67 -7.27 -2.77
C SER A 295 -27.45 -8.40 -1.74
N MET A 296 -26.97 -8.10 -0.54
CA MET A 296 -26.78 -9.10 0.51
C MET A 296 -28.12 -9.67 1.00
N HIS A 297 -29.16 -8.84 1.00
CA HIS A 297 -30.51 -9.21 1.43
C HIS A 297 -31.31 -9.85 0.31
N THR A 298 -31.32 -9.26 -0.88
CA THR A 298 -32.18 -9.68 -2.01
C THR A 298 -31.72 -10.97 -2.69
N THR A 299 -30.41 -11.27 -2.65
CA THR A 299 -29.84 -12.50 -3.25
C THR A 299 -29.77 -13.68 -2.28
N GLY A 300 -30.28 -13.55 -1.04
CA GLY A 300 -30.28 -14.62 -0.05
C GLY A 300 -28.93 -14.90 0.62
N ARG A 301 -27.95 -14.01 0.50
CA ARG A 301 -26.62 -14.17 1.11
C ARG A 301 -26.68 -14.12 2.63
N VAL A 302 -27.58 -13.31 3.20
CA VAL A 302 -27.83 -13.28 4.65
C VAL A 302 -28.30 -14.65 5.14
N ASP A 303 -29.25 -15.28 4.42
CA ASP A 303 -29.74 -16.61 4.78
C ASP A 303 -28.66 -17.69 4.69
N GLN A 304 -27.79 -17.58 3.68
CA GLN A 304 -26.63 -18.49 3.54
C GLN A 304 -25.65 -18.33 4.71
N ALA A 305 -25.34 -17.09 5.12
CA ALA A 305 -24.48 -16.82 6.26
C ALA A 305 -25.07 -17.38 7.57
N ILE A 306 -26.36 -17.18 7.81
CA ILE A 306 -27.06 -17.74 8.96
C ILE A 306 -27.07 -19.29 8.94
N ALA A 307 -27.30 -19.88 7.77
CA ALA A 307 -27.22 -21.34 7.60
C ALA A 307 -25.83 -21.88 7.94
N ARG A 308 -24.77 -21.23 7.43
CA ARG A 308 -23.39 -21.61 7.72
C ARG A 308 -23.06 -21.49 9.20
N LEU A 309 -23.50 -20.42 9.89
CA LEU A 309 -23.32 -20.27 11.34
C LEU A 309 -24.09 -21.31 12.16
N ARG A 310 -25.22 -21.81 11.63
CA ARG A 310 -25.96 -22.92 12.24
C ARG A 310 -25.19 -24.24 12.12
N GLU A 311 -24.58 -24.51 10.97
CA GLU A 311 -23.73 -25.69 10.74
C GLU A 311 -22.51 -25.71 11.69
N THR A 312 -21.90 -24.56 11.94
CA THR A 312 -20.77 -24.46 12.88
C THR A 312 -21.19 -24.52 14.35
N GLY A 313 -22.51 -24.49 14.67
CA GLY A 313 -23.03 -24.55 16.03
C GLY A 313 -22.85 -23.26 16.84
N ASN A 314 -22.51 -22.16 16.18
CA ASN A 314 -22.17 -20.90 16.84
C ASN A 314 -23.36 -19.93 17.03
N ILE A 315 -24.58 -20.38 16.68
CA ILE A 315 -25.81 -19.62 16.96
C ILE A 315 -26.73 -20.37 17.93
N TYR A 316 -27.58 -19.63 18.65
CA TYR A 316 -28.57 -20.16 19.59
C TYR A 316 -29.82 -19.28 19.62
N GLN A 317 -30.92 -19.85 20.16
CA GLN A 317 -32.18 -19.14 20.32
C GLN A 317 -32.31 -18.60 21.78
N LYS A 318 -32.68 -17.33 21.90
CA LYS A 318 -33.00 -16.71 23.19
C LYS A 318 -34.00 -15.57 23.00
N ASP A 319 -35.03 -15.52 23.81
CA ASP A 319 -36.07 -14.48 23.83
C ASP A 319 -36.73 -14.26 22.44
N GLY A 320 -36.95 -15.36 21.69
CA GLY A 320 -37.53 -15.33 20.36
C GLY A 320 -36.57 -14.86 19.22
N ALA A 321 -35.35 -14.48 19.57
CA ALA A 321 -34.32 -14.03 18.62
C ALA A 321 -33.22 -15.07 18.44
N THR A 322 -32.53 -15.03 17.28
CA THR A 322 -31.32 -15.84 17.01
C THR A 322 -30.08 -15.02 17.35
N TRP A 323 -29.22 -15.58 18.17
CA TRP A 323 -27.99 -14.97 18.67
C TRP A 323 -26.74 -15.68 18.17
N LEU A 324 -25.69 -14.93 17.85
CA LEU A 324 -24.35 -15.40 17.53
C LEU A 324 -23.46 -15.32 18.78
N ARG A 325 -22.71 -16.38 19.07
CA ARG A 325 -21.79 -16.50 20.22
C ARG A 325 -20.48 -15.72 19.99
N THR A 326 -20.56 -14.44 19.68
CA THR A 326 -19.36 -13.62 19.40
C THR A 326 -18.47 -13.46 20.63
N SER A 327 -19.03 -13.47 21.85
CA SER A 327 -18.26 -13.40 23.09
C SER A 327 -17.32 -14.60 23.29
N ALA A 328 -17.64 -15.77 22.74
CA ALA A 328 -16.77 -16.94 22.76
C ALA A 328 -15.48 -16.76 21.92
N PHE A 329 -15.46 -15.77 21.04
CA PHE A 329 -14.37 -15.49 20.10
C PHE A 329 -13.72 -14.11 20.32
N GLY A 330 -14.03 -13.43 21.46
CA GLY A 330 -13.35 -12.20 21.86
C GLY A 330 -14.10 -10.89 21.63
N ASP A 331 -15.39 -10.94 21.22
CA ASP A 331 -16.28 -9.76 21.26
C ASP A 331 -16.74 -9.47 22.71
N ASP A 332 -17.20 -8.27 23.00
CA ASP A 332 -17.66 -7.83 24.32
C ASP A 332 -18.95 -8.54 24.78
N LYS A 333 -19.79 -9.00 23.83
CA LYS A 333 -21.05 -9.71 24.07
C LYS A 333 -21.51 -10.47 22.83
N ASP A 334 -22.44 -11.41 23.04
CA ASP A 334 -23.15 -12.08 21.94
C ASP A 334 -24.05 -11.10 21.18
N ARG A 335 -24.23 -11.36 19.90
CA ARG A 335 -24.95 -10.46 18.97
C ARG A 335 -26.22 -11.10 18.42
N VAL A 336 -27.30 -10.33 18.39
CA VAL A 336 -28.53 -10.74 17.67
C VAL A 336 -28.28 -10.71 16.18
N VAL A 337 -28.52 -11.82 15.49
CA VAL A 337 -28.40 -11.94 14.02
C VAL A 337 -29.77 -11.97 13.35
N ILE A 338 -30.80 -12.54 14.01
CA ILE A 338 -32.20 -12.46 13.61
C ILE A 338 -32.99 -11.96 14.80
N LYS A 339 -33.75 -10.90 14.63
CA LYS A 339 -34.60 -10.30 15.65
C LYS A 339 -35.80 -11.19 15.96
N SER A 340 -36.51 -10.91 17.07
CA SER A 340 -37.71 -11.64 17.47
C SER A 340 -38.89 -11.50 16.49
N ASP A 341 -38.87 -10.48 15.62
CA ASP A 341 -39.84 -10.30 14.54
C ASP A 341 -39.47 -11.08 13.26
N GLY A 342 -38.39 -11.88 13.29
CA GLY A 342 -37.90 -12.68 12.18
C GLY A 342 -37.02 -11.92 11.18
N LYS A 343 -36.79 -10.62 11.37
CA LYS A 343 -35.99 -9.81 10.47
C LYS A 343 -34.50 -9.88 10.81
N PRO A 344 -33.60 -9.79 9.81
CA PRO A 344 -32.17 -9.67 10.04
C PRO A 344 -31.83 -8.45 10.91
N ALA A 345 -30.84 -8.60 11.79
CA ALA A 345 -30.22 -7.48 12.49
C ALA A 345 -29.07 -6.91 11.65
N TYR A 346 -28.58 -5.71 11.95
CA TYR A 346 -27.50 -5.06 11.16
C TYR A 346 -26.27 -5.94 10.95
N ILE A 347 -25.82 -6.66 11.99
CA ILE A 347 -24.67 -7.55 11.88
C ILE A 347 -24.89 -8.68 10.85
N ALA A 348 -26.11 -9.04 10.51
CA ALA A 348 -26.36 -10.10 9.54
C ALA A 348 -25.87 -9.74 8.14
N GLY A 349 -25.97 -8.46 7.75
CA GLY A 349 -25.36 -7.94 6.52
C GLY A 349 -23.84 -8.04 6.53
N ASP A 350 -23.20 -7.61 7.62
CA ASP A 350 -21.74 -7.70 7.80
C ASP A 350 -21.23 -9.14 7.71
N LEU A 351 -21.96 -10.09 8.33
CA LEU A 351 -21.66 -11.52 8.30
C LEU A 351 -21.78 -12.10 6.88
N ALA A 352 -22.83 -11.73 6.15
CA ALA A 352 -23.04 -12.16 4.78
C ALA A 352 -21.95 -11.61 3.85
N TYR A 353 -21.58 -10.36 4.05
CA TYR A 353 -20.57 -9.70 3.27
C TYR A 353 -19.15 -10.27 3.51
N TYR A 354 -18.78 -10.55 4.76
CA TYR A 354 -17.54 -11.25 5.04
C TYR A 354 -17.51 -12.65 4.39
N LEU A 355 -18.60 -13.42 4.53
CA LEU A 355 -18.68 -14.76 3.92
C LEU A 355 -18.58 -14.67 2.39
N ASP A 356 -19.20 -13.67 1.76
CA ASP A 356 -19.09 -13.41 0.32
C ASP A 356 -17.64 -13.19 -0.11
N LYS A 357 -16.89 -12.35 0.60
CA LYS A 357 -15.47 -12.14 0.33
C LYS A 357 -14.68 -13.44 0.39
N ARG A 358 -14.90 -14.27 1.43
CA ARG A 358 -14.24 -15.58 1.55
C ARG A 358 -14.62 -16.54 0.43
N GLN A 359 -15.89 -16.56 0.00
CA GLN A 359 -16.36 -17.37 -1.13
C GLN A 359 -15.77 -16.93 -2.48
N ARG A 360 -15.45 -15.66 -2.64
CA ARG A 360 -14.70 -15.13 -3.80
C ARG A 360 -13.20 -15.50 -3.76
N GLY A 361 -12.74 -16.17 -2.70
CA GLY A 361 -11.40 -16.73 -2.58
C GLY A 361 -10.33 -15.74 -2.12
N PHE A 362 -10.69 -14.68 -1.39
CA PHE A 362 -9.70 -13.78 -0.80
C PHE A 362 -9.05 -14.43 0.42
N ASP A 363 -7.72 -14.41 0.48
CA ASP A 363 -6.93 -14.91 1.60
C ASP A 363 -6.97 -13.95 2.79
N LEU A 364 -6.99 -12.65 2.50
CA LEU A 364 -7.01 -11.57 3.48
C LEU A 364 -8.05 -10.51 3.08
N CYS A 365 -8.87 -10.11 4.05
CA CYS A 365 -9.82 -9.00 3.93
C CYS A 365 -9.37 -7.85 4.82
N ILE A 366 -8.94 -6.74 4.21
CA ILE A 366 -8.52 -5.52 4.92
C ILE A 366 -9.66 -4.52 4.87
N TYR A 367 -10.10 -4.05 6.04
CA TYR A 367 -11.13 -3.03 6.21
C TYR A 367 -10.50 -1.74 6.73
N MET A 368 -10.73 -0.62 6.06
CA MET A 368 -10.24 0.69 6.49
C MET A 368 -11.40 1.53 7.03
N LEU A 369 -11.42 1.73 8.35
CA LEU A 369 -12.55 2.31 9.07
C LEU A 369 -12.15 3.58 9.85
N GLY A 370 -13.11 4.47 10.10
CA GLY A 370 -12.93 5.64 10.96
C GLY A 370 -12.75 5.27 12.44
N ALA A 371 -12.22 6.20 13.24
CA ALA A 371 -11.93 6.00 14.66
C ALA A 371 -13.17 5.66 15.52
N ASP A 372 -14.34 6.04 15.07
CA ASP A 372 -15.64 5.71 15.70
C ASP A 372 -16.01 4.23 15.58
N HIS A 373 -15.35 3.48 14.69
CA HIS A 373 -15.59 2.04 14.46
C HIS A 373 -14.67 1.10 15.25
N HIS A 374 -13.97 1.57 16.29
CA HIS A 374 -13.00 0.75 17.06
C HIS A 374 -13.60 -0.56 17.60
N GLY A 375 -14.87 -0.55 18.00
CA GLY A 375 -15.59 -1.73 18.45
C GLY A 375 -15.88 -2.79 17.37
N TYR A 376 -15.69 -2.44 16.09
CA TYR A 376 -15.90 -3.38 14.98
C TYR A 376 -14.76 -4.39 14.84
N ILE A 377 -13.55 -4.09 15.29
CA ILE A 377 -12.37 -4.97 15.15
C ILE A 377 -12.65 -6.36 15.77
N ALA A 378 -13.01 -6.37 17.05
CA ALA A 378 -13.32 -7.63 17.75
C ALA A 378 -14.51 -8.34 17.12
N ARG A 379 -15.53 -7.59 16.68
CA ARG A 379 -16.74 -8.13 16.04
C ARG A 379 -16.45 -8.84 14.74
N LEU A 380 -15.69 -8.22 13.82
CA LEU A 380 -15.33 -8.83 12.52
C LEU A 380 -14.45 -10.06 12.70
N LYS A 381 -13.45 -9.98 13.59
CA LYS A 381 -12.59 -11.14 13.90
C LYS A 381 -13.37 -12.28 14.56
N SER A 382 -14.31 -11.97 15.46
CA SER A 382 -15.19 -12.98 16.06
C SER A 382 -16.15 -13.59 15.03
N ALA A 383 -16.59 -12.81 14.05
CA ALA A 383 -17.40 -13.32 12.95
C ALA A 383 -16.61 -14.34 12.11
N ALA A 384 -15.37 -14.04 11.74
CA ALA A 384 -14.51 -14.99 11.02
C ALA A 384 -14.35 -16.30 11.80
N ALA A 385 -13.99 -16.22 13.09
CA ALA A 385 -13.86 -17.39 13.96
C ALA A 385 -15.16 -18.19 14.07
N ALA A 386 -16.32 -17.51 14.14
CA ALA A 386 -17.63 -18.17 14.19
C ALA A 386 -17.97 -18.96 12.91
N PHE A 387 -17.48 -18.54 11.74
CA PHE A 387 -17.56 -19.29 10.50
C PHE A 387 -16.57 -20.47 10.42
N GLY A 388 -15.66 -20.60 11.39
CA GLY A 388 -14.59 -21.60 11.40
C GLY A 388 -13.35 -21.19 10.62
N GLU A 389 -13.22 -19.91 10.31
CA GLU A 389 -12.07 -19.31 9.62
C GLU A 389 -11.04 -18.78 10.63
N ASP A 390 -9.79 -18.63 10.20
CA ASP A 390 -8.76 -17.98 11.02
C ASP A 390 -9.07 -16.46 11.14
N PRO A 391 -9.16 -15.90 12.35
CA PRO A 391 -9.31 -14.45 12.54
C PRO A 391 -8.21 -13.60 11.89
N ALA A 392 -7.06 -14.17 11.58
CA ALA A 392 -5.99 -13.51 10.83
C ALA A 392 -6.36 -13.19 9.36
N THR A 393 -7.42 -13.82 8.83
CA THR A 393 -7.97 -13.47 7.51
C THR A 393 -8.69 -12.10 7.48
N VAL A 394 -8.86 -11.48 8.65
CA VAL A 394 -9.45 -10.15 8.83
C VAL A 394 -8.43 -9.20 9.44
N GLU A 395 -8.14 -8.13 8.72
CA GLU A 395 -7.34 -7.01 9.20
C GLU A 395 -8.17 -5.72 9.17
N VAL A 396 -8.09 -4.93 10.22
CA VAL A 396 -8.85 -3.66 10.33
C VAL A 396 -7.86 -2.54 10.61
N LEU A 397 -7.82 -1.55 9.72
CA LEU A 397 -7.05 -0.34 9.88
C LEU A 397 -7.96 0.79 10.34
N ILE A 398 -7.61 1.44 11.45
CA ILE A 398 -8.39 2.54 12.02
C ILE A 398 -7.69 3.86 11.75
N GLY A 399 -8.38 4.78 11.08
CA GLY A 399 -7.84 6.11 10.76
C GLY A 399 -8.31 7.20 11.72
N GLN A 400 -7.36 8.06 12.10
CA GLN A 400 -7.60 9.21 12.94
C GLN A 400 -8.08 10.42 12.15
N MET A 401 -8.56 11.44 12.87
CA MET A 401 -9.15 12.65 12.32
C MET A 401 -8.18 13.47 11.44
N VAL A 402 -8.75 14.13 10.45
CA VAL A 402 -8.07 15.12 9.60
C VAL A 402 -8.71 16.49 9.82
N ASN A 403 -7.90 17.47 10.14
CA ASN A 403 -8.32 18.85 10.24
C ASN A 403 -7.66 19.68 9.13
N LEU A 404 -8.35 20.70 8.66
CA LEU A 404 -7.74 21.72 7.80
C LEU A 404 -7.46 22.97 8.62
N VAL A 405 -6.25 23.50 8.45
CA VAL A 405 -5.83 24.74 9.12
C VAL A 405 -5.28 25.73 8.10
N ARG A 406 -5.36 27.01 8.45
CA ARG A 406 -4.68 28.09 7.75
C ARG A 406 -4.12 29.04 8.80
N ASP A 407 -2.83 29.31 8.74
CA ASP A 407 -2.12 30.12 9.74
C ASP A 407 -2.36 29.62 11.19
N GLY A 408 -2.40 28.29 11.36
CA GLY A 408 -2.64 27.64 12.64
C GLY A 408 -4.09 27.71 13.18
N GLN A 409 -5.04 28.26 12.40
CA GLN A 409 -6.46 28.32 12.77
C GLN A 409 -7.28 27.32 11.98
N PRO A 410 -8.23 26.61 12.62
CA PRO A 410 -9.14 25.70 11.93
C PRO A 410 -9.91 26.41 10.82
N VAL A 411 -9.87 25.85 9.62
CA VAL A 411 -10.62 26.36 8.48
C VAL A 411 -11.97 25.66 8.40
N ARG A 412 -13.04 26.43 8.44
CA ARG A 412 -14.37 25.97 8.05
C ARG A 412 -14.55 26.32 6.57
N MET A 413 -14.17 25.39 5.70
CA MET A 413 -14.46 25.53 4.28
C MET A 413 -15.77 24.82 4.00
N SER A 414 -16.81 25.53 3.67
CA SER A 414 -17.89 25.00 2.85
C SER A 414 -18.84 26.10 2.42
N LYS A 415 -18.74 26.45 1.15
CA LYS A 415 -19.79 27.22 0.47
C LYS A 415 -20.85 26.29 -0.16
N ARG A 416 -20.49 25.01 -0.44
CA ARG A 416 -21.35 24.07 -1.20
C ARG A 416 -22.09 23.03 -0.33
N ALA A 417 -21.54 22.60 0.78
CA ALA A 417 -22.08 21.52 1.62
C ALA A 417 -22.53 21.93 3.03
N GLY A 418 -22.65 23.23 3.33
CA GLY A 418 -23.16 23.73 4.62
C GLY A 418 -22.14 23.75 5.76
N THR A 419 -21.56 22.65 6.20
CA THR A 419 -20.65 22.60 7.36
C THR A 419 -19.50 21.60 7.27
N VAL A 420 -19.44 20.80 6.21
CA VAL A 420 -18.46 19.71 6.06
C VAL A 420 -17.55 19.98 4.87
N ILE A 421 -16.25 19.79 5.05
CA ILE A 421 -15.26 19.91 3.99
C ILE A 421 -15.26 18.63 3.17
N THR A 422 -15.36 18.78 1.84
CA THR A 422 -15.41 17.67 0.90
C THR A 422 -14.06 17.38 0.25
N LEU A 423 -13.97 16.24 -0.45
CA LEU A 423 -12.84 15.90 -1.30
C LEU A 423 -12.62 16.98 -2.37
N ASP A 424 -13.70 17.43 -3.03
CA ASP A 424 -13.64 18.43 -4.08
C ASP A 424 -13.10 19.78 -3.56
N ASP A 425 -13.54 20.20 -2.36
CA ASP A 425 -13.03 21.42 -1.70
C ASP A 425 -11.51 21.33 -1.44
N LEU A 426 -11.02 20.16 -1.03
CA LEU A 426 -9.60 19.93 -0.78
C LEU A 426 -8.79 19.97 -2.09
N VAL A 427 -9.29 19.31 -3.13
CA VAL A 427 -8.64 19.28 -4.45
C VAL A 427 -8.65 20.67 -5.09
N GLU A 428 -9.74 21.44 -4.96
CA GLU A 428 -9.79 22.84 -5.42
C GLU A 428 -8.74 23.71 -4.71
N ALA A 429 -8.49 23.48 -3.42
CA ALA A 429 -7.55 24.26 -2.62
C ALA A 429 -6.08 23.90 -2.86
N LEU A 430 -5.75 22.64 -3.10
CA LEU A 430 -4.36 22.13 -3.09
C LEU A 430 -3.92 21.51 -4.42
N GLY A 431 -4.84 21.12 -5.28
CA GLY A 431 -4.60 20.18 -6.37
C GLY A 431 -4.49 18.73 -5.88
N VAL A 432 -4.62 17.78 -6.81
CA VAL A 432 -4.65 16.34 -6.50
C VAL A 432 -3.37 15.86 -5.82
N ASP A 433 -2.21 16.19 -6.36
CA ASP A 433 -0.91 15.70 -5.87
C ASP A 433 -0.63 16.14 -4.43
N ALA A 434 -0.83 17.42 -4.11
CA ALA A 434 -0.59 17.93 -2.77
C ALA A 434 -1.64 17.41 -1.76
N ALA A 435 -2.90 17.28 -2.19
CA ALA A 435 -3.95 16.69 -1.36
C ALA A 435 -3.62 15.22 -1.03
N ARG A 436 -3.29 14.39 -2.02
CA ARG A 436 -2.91 12.99 -1.81
C ARG A 436 -1.71 12.86 -0.90
N TYR A 437 -0.62 13.57 -1.21
CA TYR A 437 0.63 13.47 -0.46
C TYR A 437 0.45 13.90 1.00
N SER A 438 -0.27 15.00 1.26
CA SER A 438 -0.54 15.49 2.62
C SER A 438 -1.30 14.47 3.48
N LEU A 439 -2.25 13.76 2.87
CA LEU A 439 -3.08 12.75 3.55
C LEU A 439 -2.33 11.44 3.82
N ILE A 440 -1.37 11.06 2.94
CA ILE A 440 -0.59 9.83 3.06
C ILE A 440 0.64 10.00 3.96
N ARG A 441 1.23 11.19 4.03
CA ARG A 441 2.55 11.45 4.66
C ARG A 441 2.67 11.04 6.12
N SER A 442 1.57 10.92 6.83
CA SER A 442 1.52 10.56 8.25
C SER A 442 0.83 9.23 8.47
N SER A 443 1.27 8.48 9.52
CA SER A 443 0.59 7.25 9.93
C SER A 443 -0.90 7.47 10.13
N VAL A 444 -1.71 6.49 9.73
CA VAL A 444 -3.16 6.53 9.90
C VAL A 444 -3.58 6.64 11.38
N ASP A 445 -2.76 6.13 12.30
CA ASP A 445 -2.98 6.20 13.74
C ASP A 445 -2.84 7.61 14.34
N THR A 446 -2.38 8.57 13.53
CA THR A 446 -2.14 9.95 13.97
C THR A 446 -3.18 10.88 13.38
N ALA A 447 -3.80 11.71 14.22
CA ALA A 447 -4.59 12.85 13.75
C ALA A 447 -3.66 13.85 13.06
N ILE A 448 -4.11 14.41 11.95
CA ILE A 448 -3.30 15.33 11.15
C ILE A 448 -4.00 16.68 10.96
N ASP A 449 -3.19 17.73 10.98
CA ASP A 449 -3.58 19.07 10.58
C ASP A 449 -2.94 19.38 9.23
N ILE A 450 -3.75 19.63 8.20
CA ILE A 450 -3.30 20.01 6.86
C ILE A 450 -3.32 21.53 6.77
N ASP A 451 -2.14 22.15 6.72
CA ASP A 451 -2.00 23.60 6.52
C ASP A 451 -2.13 23.93 5.03
N LEU A 452 -3.25 24.53 4.66
CA LEU A 452 -3.54 24.89 3.27
C LEU A 452 -2.52 25.85 2.67
N ALA A 453 -1.94 26.76 3.46
CA ALA A 453 -0.93 27.71 2.96
C ALA A 453 0.39 26.97 2.63
N LEU A 454 0.83 26.07 3.50
CA LEU A 454 2.01 25.24 3.27
C LEU A 454 1.84 24.36 2.04
N TRP A 455 0.75 23.57 1.99
CA TRP A 455 0.54 22.55 0.95
C TRP A 455 0.19 23.12 -0.43
N SER A 456 -0.28 24.39 -0.53
CA SER A 456 -0.46 25.09 -1.80
C SER A 456 0.78 25.85 -2.26
N SER A 457 1.84 25.94 -1.45
CA SER A 457 3.03 26.73 -1.77
C SER A 457 3.96 26.01 -2.76
N ALA A 458 4.50 26.77 -3.73
CA ALA A 458 5.56 26.34 -4.62
C ALA A 458 6.94 26.59 -3.97
N SER A 459 7.23 25.93 -2.86
CA SER A 459 8.45 26.13 -2.07
C SER A 459 9.03 24.82 -1.55
N ASN A 460 10.31 24.83 -1.20
CA ASN A 460 11.00 23.66 -0.62
C ASN A 460 10.46 23.24 0.77
N GLU A 461 9.64 24.07 1.41
CA GLU A 461 8.97 23.75 2.66
C GLU A 461 7.77 22.81 2.43
N ASN A 462 7.17 22.84 1.23
CA ASN A 462 6.13 21.94 0.83
C ASN A 462 6.73 20.57 0.43
N PRO A 463 6.47 19.49 1.17
CA PRO A 463 7.14 18.20 0.95
C PRO A 463 6.91 17.60 -0.43
N VAL A 464 5.70 17.69 -0.98
CA VAL A 464 5.43 17.14 -2.32
C VAL A 464 6.14 17.96 -3.39
N TYR A 465 6.10 19.29 -3.28
CA TYR A 465 6.83 20.17 -4.19
C TYR A 465 8.33 19.88 -4.17
N TYR A 466 8.93 19.67 -2.99
CA TYR A 466 10.34 19.36 -2.84
C TYR A 466 10.75 18.08 -3.57
N VAL A 467 9.95 17.02 -3.47
CA VAL A 467 10.20 15.75 -4.16
C VAL A 467 9.98 15.89 -5.67
N GLN A 468 8.88 16.52 -6.08
CA GLN A 468 8.59 16.74 -7.50
C GLN A 468 9.63 17.65 -8.16
N TYR A 469 10.11 18.67 -7.45
CA TYR A 469 11.18 19.56 -7.91
C TYR A 469 12.49 18.78 -8.15
N ALA A 470 12.83 17.82 -7.28
CA ALA A 470 13.99 16.95 -7.51
C ALA A 470 13.85 16.16 -8.83
N HIS A 471 12.66 15.58 -9.09
CA HIS A 471 12.38 14.87 -10.34
C HIS A 471 12.46 15.80 -11.58
N ALA A 472 11.84 16.97 -11.52
CA ALA A 472 11.86 17.94 -12.61
C ALA A 472 13.28 18.45 -12.90
N ARG A 473 14.09 18.68 -11.85
CA ARG A 473 15.50 19.07 -11.99
C ARG A 473 16.35 17.97 -12.62
N LEU A 474 16.15 16.72 -12.24
CA LEU A 474 16.80 15.55 -12.86
C LEU A 474 16.40 15.41 -14.34
N SER A 475 15.13 15.65 -14.66
CA SER A 475 14.64 15.62 -16.04
C SER A 475 15.22 16.75 -16.89
N ALA A 476 15.35 17.97 -16.30
CA ALA A 476 16.04 19.08 -16.98
C ALA A 476 17.52 18.77 -17.21
N LEU A 477 18.20 18.18 -16.23
CA LEU A 477 19.60 17.75 -16.35
C LEU A 477 19.79 16.74 -17.49
N ALA A 478 18.89 15.77 -17.63
CA ALA A 478 18.93 14.79 -18.70
C ALA A 478 18.76 15.45 -20.09
N ARG A 479 17.85 16.43 -20.21
CA ARG A 479 17.69 17.20 -21.47
C ARG A 479 18.94 17.99 -21.81
N ASN A 480 19.52 18.71 -20.85
CA ASN A 480 20.74 19.49 -21.05
C ASN A 480 21.91 18.57 -21.43
N ALA A 481 22.02 17.38 -20.84
CA ALA A 481 23.03 16.39 -21.21
C ALA A 481 22.88 15.95 -22.68
N ALA A 482 21.64 15.68 -23.11
CA ALA A 482 21.34 15.28 -24.47
C ALA A 482 21.71 16.38 -25.50
N GLU A 483 21.48 17.66 -25.18
CA GLU A 483 21.89 18.81 -26.00
C GLU A 483 23.41 18.91 -26.15
N LEU A 484 24.15 18.47 -25.12
CA LEU A 484 25.64 18.40 -25.18
C LEU A 484 26.15 17.09 -25.82
N GLY A 485 25.26 16.21 -26.28
CA GLY A 485 25.64 14.89 -26.78
C GLY A 485 26.22 13.95 -25.72
N LEU A 486 25.99 14.25 -24.41
CA LEU A 486 26.46 13.44 -23.30
C LEU A 486 25.42 12.35 -23.00
N ILE A 487 25.85 11.09 -23.14
CA ILE A 487 25.00 9.92 -22.84
C ILE A 487 25.43 9.35 -21.49
N PRO A 488 24.49 8.97 -20.60
CA PRO A 488 24.81 8.26 -19.37
C PRO A 488 25.48 6.92 -19.69
N ASP A 489 26.49 6.55 -18.90
CA ASP A 489 27.23 5.30 -19.05
C ASP A 489 27.52 4.68 -17.70
N THR A 490 27.32 3.39 -17.60
CA THR A 490 27.53 2.60 -16.40
C THR A 490 28.84 1.81 -16.41
N ALA A 491 29.67 1.95 -17.47
CA ALA A 491 30.93 1.24 -17.61
C ALA A 491 31.99 1.66 -16.57
N HIS A 492 31.85 2.88 -16.01
CA HIS A 492 32.84 3.49 -15.12
C HIS A 492 32.22 3.97 -13.79
N LEU A 493 31.30 3.19 -13.22
CA LEU A 493 30.64 3.52 -11.95
C LEU A 493 31.62 3.53 -10.77
N GLU A 494 32.76 2.88 -10.87
CA GLU A 494 33.86 2.90 -9.88
C GLU A 494 34.44 4.30 -9.68
N LEU A 495 34.24 5.23 -10.61
CA LEU A 495 34.65 6.62 -10.49
C LEU A 495 33.77 7.42 -9.51
N LEU A 496 32.61 6.91 -9.11
CA LEU A 496 31.72 7.53 -8.12
C LEU A 496 32.28 7.34 -6.71
N SER A 497 33.28 8.15 -6.33
CA SER A 497 34.04 8.00 -5.08
C SER A 497 33.80 9.11 -4.05
N HIS A 498 33.02 10.13 -4.39
CA HIS A 498 32.71 11.24 -3.48
C HIS A 498 31.68 10.80 -2.42
N ASP A 499 31.81 11.26 -1.17
CA ASP A 499 30.91 10.90 -0.06
C ASP A 499 29.42 11.10 -0.36
N LYS A 500 29.09 12.16 -1.12
CA LYS A 500 27.71 12.47 -1.49
C LYS A 500 27.17 11.50 -2.56
N GLU A 501 28.05 11.00 -3.46
CA GLU A 501 27.72 9.95 -4.42
C GLU A 501 27.41 8.64 -3.67
N GLY A 502 28.31 8.24 -2.75
CA GLY A 502 28.12 7.07 -1.93
C GLY A 502 26.86 7.14 -1.05
N LYS A 503 26.53 8.33 -0.51
CA LYS A 503 25.31 8.52 0.27
C LYS A 503 24.05 8.35 -0.59
N LEU A 504 24.05 8.92 -1.80
CA LEU A 504 22.93 8.83 -2.73
C LEU A 504 22.73 7.37 -3.20
N LEU A 505 23.81 6.68 -3.57
CA LEU A 505 23.78 5.25 -3.94
C LEU A 505 23.16 4.38 -2.84
N ARG A 506 23.59 4.58 -1.58
CA ARG A 506 23.02 3.85 -0.44
C ARG A 506 21.54 4.13 -0.24
N THR A 507 21.11 5.38 -0.42
CA THR A 507 19.70 5.74 -0.27
C THR A 507 18.85 5.11 -1.37
N ILE A 508 19.32 5.08 -2.62
CA ILE A 508 18.67 4.35 -3.73
C ILE A 508 18.51 2.86 -3.38
N GLY A 509 19.55 2.22 -2.86
CA GLY A 509 19.56 0.80 -2.51
C GLY A 509 18.60 0.41 -1.38
N GLU A 510 18.13 1.37 -0.58
CA GLU A 510 17.13 1.11 0.47
C GLU A 510 15.69 0.99 -0.05
N PHE A 511 15.41 1.43 -1.28
CA PHE A 511 14.05 1.51 -1.81
C PHE A 511 13.27 0.19 -1.73
N PRO A 512 13.81 -0.97 -2.20
CA PRO A 512 13.08 -2.24 -2.10
C PRO A 512 12.69 -2.57 -0.66
N ARG A 513 13.63 -2.46 0.28
CA ARG A 513 13.38 -2.74 1.70
C ARG A 513 12.35 -1.80 2.32
N VAL A 514 12.33 -0.54 1.91
CA VAL A 514 11.31 0.43 2.36
C VAL A 514 9.93 -0.01 1.90
N LEU A 515 9.78 -0.46 0.64
CA LEU A 515 8.51 -0.94 0.11
C LEU A 515 8.04 -2.22 0.81
N GLU A 516 8.92 -3.21 0.99
CA GLU A 516 8.61 -4.44 1.73
C GLU A 516 8.14 -4.13 3.16
N THR A 517 8.86 -3.25 3.87
CA THR A 517 8.51 -2.85 5.23
C THR A 517 7.18 -2.09 5.26
N ALA A 518 6.97 -1.17 4.33
CA ALA A 518 5.75 -0.40 4.23
C ALA A 518 4.53 -1.30 3.93
N ALA A 519 4.69 -2.30 3.06
CA ALA A 519 3.66 -3.27 2.74
C ALA A 519 3.35 -4.19 3.92
N ALA A 520 4.38 -4.74 4.57
CA ALA A 520 4.22 -5.63 5.74
C ALA A 520 3.51 -4.96 6.91
N LEU A 521 3.76 -3.65 7.12
CA LEU A 521 3.17 -2.86 8.21
C LEU A 521 1.89 -2.10 7.79
N ARG A 522 1.48 -2.13 6.51
CA ARG A 522 0.38 -1.33 5.96
C ARG A 522 0.61 0.19 6.13
N GLU A 523 1.84 0.65 5.94
CA GLU A 523 2.30 2.00 6.24
C GLU A 523 2.85 2.74 5.00
N PRO A 524 2.03 3.12 4.02
CA PRO A 524 2.47 3.82 2.80
C PRO A 524 3.17 5.16 3.10
N HIS A 525 2.95 5.77 4.26
CA HIS A 525 3.64 7.00 4.68
C HIS A 525 5.17 6.84 4.75
N ARG A 526 5.71 5.62 4.86
CA ARG A 526 7.15 5.37 4.82
C ARG A 526 7.75 5.69 3.46
N VAL A 527 6.98 5.52 2.39
CA VAL A 527 7.39 5.88 1.03
C VAL A 527 7.55 7.40 0.92
N CYS A 528 6.63 8.19 1.49
CA CYS A 528 6.77 9.66 1.51
C CYS A 528 8.07 10.10 2.18
N ARG A 529 8.37 9.57 3.37
CA ARG A 529 9.61 9.90 4.10
C ARG A 529 10.86 9.52 3.32
N TYR A 530 10.85 8.33 2.73
CA TYR A 530 11.96 7.88 1.90
C TYR A 530 12.20 8.81 0.71
N LEU A 531 11.14 9.25 0.02
CA LEU A 531 11.25 10.17 -1.12
C LEU A 531 11.78 11.55 -0.71
N GLU A 532 11.37 12.07 0.45
CA GLU A 532 11.91 13.31 1.02
C GLU A 532 13.40 13.19 1.33
N ASP A 533 13.84 12.07 1.91
CA ASP A 533 15.25 11.78 2.19
C ASP A 533 16.07 11.64 0.90
N LEU A 534 15.54 10.91 -0.09
CA LEU A 534 16.19 10.72 -1.40
C LEU A 534 16.35 12.05 -2.15
N ALA A 535 15.30 12.88 -2.19
CA ALA A 535 15.37 14.21 -2.78
C ALA A 535 16.41 15.08 -2.08
N GLY A 536 16.48 15.03 -0.74
CA GLY A 536 17.49 15.75 0.04
C GLY A 536 18.91 15.25 -0.23
N ASP A 537 19.14 13.94 -0.37
CA ASP A 537 20.45 13.39 -0.71
C ASP A 537 20.85 13.77 -2.14
N TYR A 538 19.90 13.78 -3.09
CA TYR A 538 20.14 14.26 -4.44
C TYR A 538 20.54 15.73 -4.48
N HIS A 539 19.84 16.62 -3.78
CA HIS A 539 20.19 18.04 -3.77
C HIS A 539 21.59 18.26 -3.21
N ARG A 540 21.97 17.60 -2.12
CA ARG A 540 23.32 17.64 -1.54
C ARG A 540 24.39 17.10 -2.49
N PHE A 541 24.09 16.03 -3.23
CA PHE A 541 24.94 15.52 -4.29
C PHE A 541 25.12 16.54 -5.41
N TYR A 542 24.04 17.11 -5.92
CA TYR A 542 24.08 18.05 -7.04
C TYR A 542 24.88 19.32 -6.70
N ASP A 543 24.78 19.81 -5.46
CA ASP A 543 25.51 21.00 -5.01
C ASP A 543 27.02 20.74 -4.86
N SER A 544 27.43 19.50 -4.63
CA SER A 544 28.82 19.12 -4.38
C SER A 544 29.53 18.46 -5.55
N CYS A 545 28.77 17.80 -6.46
CA CYS A 545 29.31 16.98 -7.53
C CYS A 545 28.83 17.49 -8.89
N ARG A 546 29.73 18.01 -9.70
CA ARG A 546 29.40 18.48 -11.03
C ARG A 546 29.02 17.31 -11.95
N VAL A 547 27.84 17.37 -12.55
CA VAL A 547 27.31 16.30 -13.41
C VAL A 547 27.58 16.61 -14.90
N LEU A 548 27.51 17.87 -15.32
CA LEU A 548 27.73 18.28 -16.70
C LEU A 548 29.05 19.09 -16.82
N PRO A 549 29.74 18.97 -17.94
CA PRO A 549 30.91 19.80 -18.23
C PRO A 549 30.51 21.28 -18.33
N GLN A 550 31.42 22.21 -18.07
CA GLN A 550 31.21 23.66 -18.15
C GLN A 550 32.14 24.31 -19.21
N GLY A 551 31.60 25.24 -19.98
CA GLY A 551 32.34 25.97 -21.00
C GLY A 551 32.93 25.00 -22.02
N ASP A 552 34.24 25.08 -22.25
CA ASP A 552 34.97 24.25 -23.22
C ASP A 552 35.49 22.92 -22.65
N GLU A 553 35.05 22.54 -21.45
CA GLU A 553 35.43 21.28 -20.82
C GLU A 553 34.90 20.09 -21.61
N GLN A 554 35.76 19.11 -21.91
CA GLN A 554 35.35 17.90 -22.59
C GLN A 554 34.64 16.95 -21.64
N PRO A 555 33.57 16.25 -22.08
CA PRO A 555 32.92 15.22 -21.30
C PRO A 555 33.92 14.12 -20.87
N THR A 556 33.87 13.75 -19.58
CA THR A 556 34.67 12.65 -19.03
C THR A 556 33.78 11.47 -18.63
N ASP A 557 34.39 10.31 -18.38
CA ASP A 557 33.65 9.12 -17.92
C ASP A 557 32.99 9.36 -16.54
N LEU A 558 33.59 10.20 -15.69
CA LEU A 558 32.97 10.60 -14.42
C LEU A 558 31.66 11.40 -14.66
N HIS A 559 31.60 12.28 -15.65
CA HIS A 559 30.35 12.97 -16.02
C HIS A 559 29.28 11.96 -16.46
N ARG A 560 29.68 10.95 -17.27
CA ARG A 560 28.77 9.89 -17.74
C ARG A 560 28.24 9.03 -16.60
N ALA A 561 29.12 8.61 -15.69
CA ALA A 561 28.77 7.84 -14.49
C ALA A 561 27.84 8.64 -13.55
N ARG A 562 28.12 9.92 -13.32
CA ARG A 562 27.22 10.82 -12.54
C ARG A 562 25.88 11.01 -13.21
N LEU A 563 25.83 11.08 -14.53
CA LEU A 563 24.57 11.19 -15.27
C LEU A 563 23.76 9.90 -15.17
N ALA A 564 24.41 8.72 -15.19
CA ALA A 564 23.76 7.44 -14.93
C ALA A 564 23.17 7.36 -13.51
N LEU A 565 23.92 7.84 -12.49
CA LEU A 565 23.39 7.97 -11.12
C LEU A 565 22.17 8.89 -11.03
N CYS A 566 22.19 10.02 -11.77
CA CYS A 566 21.03 10.91 -11.88
C CYS A 566 19.83 10.24 -12.54
N GLN A 567 20.05 9.45 -13.60
CA GLN A 567 18.99 8.69 -14.26
C GLN A 567 18.36 7.67 -13.30
N ALA A 568 19.16 6.91 -12.56
CA ALA A 568 18.68 5.97 -11.56
C ALA A 568 17.89 6.69 -10.43
N THR A 569 18.40 7.83 -9.95
CA THR A 569 17.71 8.63 -8.93
C THR A 569 16.33 9.10 -9.42
N ARG A 570 16.26 9.59 -10.66
CA ARG A 570 15.00 10.02 -11.28
C ARG A 570 13.98 8.88 -11.35
N GLN A 571 14.43 7.69 -11.77
CA GLN A 571 13.59 6.50 -11.88
C GLN A 571 13.00 6.12 -10.50
N VAL A 572 13.82 6.08 -9.45
CA VAL A 572 13.36 5.71 -8.11
C VAL A 572 12.38 6.74 -7.54
N ILE A 573 12.60 8.04 -7.78
CA ILE A 573 11.63 9.07 -7.38
C ILE A 573 10.30 8.87 -8.11
N ALA A 574 10.33 8.61 -9.43
CA ALA A 574 9.13 8.37 -10.21
C ALA A 574 8.37 7.12 -9.72
N ASN A 575 9.06 6.00 -9.46
CA ASN A 575 8.45 4.78 -8.93
C ASN A 575 7.78 5.03 -7.57
N GLY A 576 8.45 5.73 -6.66
CA GLY A 576 7.88 6.04 -5.35
C GLY A 576 6.65 6.96 -5.43
N LEU A 577 6.68 7.98 -6.28
CA LEU A 577 5.53 8.87 -6.52
C LEU A 577 4.36 8.11 -7.14
N ALA A 578 4.61 7.19 -8.09
CA ALA A 578 3.58 6.34 -8.71
C ALA A 578 2.86 5.45 -7.69
N ILE A 579 3.57 4.89 -6.70
CA ILE A 579 2.98 4.13 -5.58
C ILE A 579 2.03 5.01 -4.76
N LEU A 580 2.37 6.28 -4.55
CA LEU A 580 1.52 7.22 -3.83
C LEU A 580 0.35 7.76 -4.69
N GLY A 581 0.32 7.45 -6.00
CA GLY A 581 -0.62 8.02 -6.95
C GLY A 581 -0.42 9.53 -7.15
N VAL A 582 0.83 9.98 -7.09
CA VAL A 582 1.27 11.38 -7.24
C VAL A 582 2.09 11.47 -8.52
N THR A 583 1.91 12.55 -9.27
CA THR A 583 2.61 12.71 -10.54
C THR A 583 4.10 12.99 -10.36
N ALA A 584 4.92 12.59 -11.34
CA ALA A 584 6.35 12.89 -11.44
C ALA A 584 6.59 13.88 -12.60
N PRO A 585 6.41 15.20 -12.38
CA PRO A 585 6.48 16.18 -13.45
C PRO A 585 7.92 16.31 -13.97
N GLU A 586 8.07 16.44 -15.26
CA GLU A 586 9.38 16.69 -15.89
C GLU A 586 9.76 18.18 -15.92
N ARG A 587 8.79 19.06 -15.65
CA ARG A 587 8.95 20.52 -15.63
C ARG A 587 8.06 21.10 -14.50
N MET A 588 8.61 22.03 -13.78
CA MET A 588 7.91 22.82 -12.77
C MET A 588 8.29 24.30 -12.91
#